data_9016d9bba84fcfc560e05d48c2024c24
#
_entry.id   9016d9bba84fcfc560e05d48c2024c24
#
_cell.length_a   1.000
_cell.length_b   1.000
_cell.length_c   1.000
_cell.angle_alpha   90.00
_cell.angle_beta   90.00
_cell.angle_gamma   90.00
#
_symmetry.space_group_name_H-M   'P 1'
#
loop_
_entity.id
_entity.type
_entity.pdbx_description
1 polymer ?
#
loop_
_entity_poly.entity_id
_entity_poly.type
_entity_poly.pdbx_seq_one_letter_code
_entity_poly.pdbx_strand_id
1 'polypeptide(L)'
;MPSTFLGLNTGLSGLSYFQTALNTTAHNISNAETKGYSRQEVIGKASSALRLNNSAGMQGTGVSVTDIKQIRNSYYDVKYWNSNALGGEYSTKYDYTYEIETYFNE
;
A
#
# COMPACT_ATOMS: atom_id res chain seq x y z
N MET A 1 17.69 33.11 7.16
CA MET A 1 16.82 33.85 6.22
C MET A 1 16.10 32.83 5.34
N PRO A 2 14.78 32.90 5.22
CA PRO A 2 14.08 32.06 4.27
C PRO A 2 14.55 32.41 2.84
N SER A 3 14.76 31.40 2.00
CA SER A 3 15.12 31.59 0.61
C SER A 3 13.99 32.29 -0.15
N THR A 4 14.30 33.15 -1.09
CA THR A 4 13.35 33.79 -2.01
C THR A 4 12.48 32.76 -2.77
N PHE A 5 13.04 31.56 -2.98
CA PHE A 5 12.38 30.44 -3.66
C PHE A 5 11.67 29.45 -2.72
N LEU A 6 11.55 29.76 -1.42
CA LEU A 6 10.92 28.87 -0.46
C LEU A 6 9.47 28.56 -0.84
N GLY A 7 8.71 29.57 -1.26
CA GLY A 7 7.33 29.39 -1.73
C GLY A 7 7.24 28.50 -2.94
N LEU A 8 8.16 28.63 -3.89
CA LEU A 8 8.24 27.79 -5.08
C LEU A 8 8.58 26.34 -4.72
N ASN A 9 9.55 26.12 -3.84
CA ASN A 9 9.92 24.78 -3.36
C ASN A 9 8.78 24.13 -2.58
N THR A 10 8.06 24.89 -1.77
CA THR A 10 6.87 24.42 -1.04
C THR A 10 5.78 23.98 -2.01
N GLY A 11 5.50 24.79 -3.03
CA GLY A 11 4.56 24.43 -4.11
C GLY A 11 4.98 23.19 -4.90
N LEU A 12 6.28 23.08 -5.21
CA LEU A 12 6.85 21.92 -5.91
C LEU A 12 6.72 20.63 -5.08
N SER A 13 6.95 20.70 -3.76
CA SER A 13 6.78 19.55 -2.87
C SER A 13 5.33 19.08 -2.83
N GLY A 14 4.37 20.00 -2.78
CA GLY A 14 2.94 19.68 -2.86
C GLY A 14 2.56 19.04 -4.20
N LEU A 15 3.06 19.58 -5.31
CA LEU A 15 2.82 19.02 -6.64
C LEU A 15 3.38 17.60 -6.75
N SER A 16 4.58 17.36 -6.28
CA SER A 16 5.22 16.03 -6.26
C SER A 16 4.42 15.03 -5.41
N TYR A 17 3.92 15.46 -4.25
CA TYR A 17 3.05 14.64 -3.41
C TYR A 17 1.77 14.24 -4.15
N PHE A 18 1.07 15.19 -4.74
CA PHE A 18 -0.16 14.91 -5.47
C PHE A 18 0.07 14.06 -6.72
N GLN A 19 1.20 14.25 -7.42
CA GLN A 19 1.58 13.40 -8.55
C GLN A 19 1.78 11.95 -8.11
N THR A 20 2.45 11.73 -6.98
CA THR A 20 2.61 10.39 -6.41
C THR A 20 1.25 9.79 -6.02
N ALA A 21 0.37 10.57 -5.41
CA ALA A 21 -0.97 10.13 -5.04
C ALA A 21 -1.82 9.76 -6.27
N LEU A 22 -1.75 10.54 -7.34
CA LEU A 22 -2.42 10.23 -8.61
C LEU A 22 -1.87 8.95 -9.25
N ASN A 23 -0.55 8.79 -9.28
CA ASN A 23 0.08 7.57 -9.81
C ASN A 23 -0.34 6.33 -9.01
N THR A 24 -0.40 6.43 -7.70
CA THR A 24 -0.85 5.34 -6.82
C THR A 24 -2.34 5.03 -7.06
N THR A 25 -3.16 6.05 -7.23
CA THR A 25 -4.58 5.87 -7.56
C THR A 25 -4.76 5.20 -8.92
N ALA A 26 -4.01 5.62 -9.93
CA ALA A 26 -4.03 4.99 -11.25
C ALA A 26 -3.58 3.53 -11.18
N HIS A 27 -2.57 3.24 -10.38
CA HIS A 27 -2.11 1.87 -10.13
C HIS A 27 -3.19 1.01 -9.46
N ASN A 28 -3.88 1.56 -8.46
CA ASN A 28 -5.01 0.89 -7.80
C ASN A 28 -6.15 0.59 -8.77
N ILE A 29 -6.50 1.55 -9.62
CA ILE A 29 -7.56 1.37 -10.62
C ILE A 29 -7.17 0.31 -11.64
N SER A 30 -5.94 0.35 -12.15
CA SER A 30 -5.43 -0.62 -13.13
C SER A 30 -5.42 -2.06 -12.60
N ASN A 31 -5.26 -2.23 -11.29
CA ASN A 31 -5.19 -3.53 -10.63
C ASN A 31 -6.45 -3.87 -9.82
N ALA A 32 -7.55 -3.14 -10.01
CA ALA A 32 -8.78 -3.33 -9.24
C ALA A 32 -9.35 -4.77 -9.34
N GLU A 33 -9.19 -5.42 -10.50
CA GLU A 33 -9.63 -6.78 -10.75
C GLU A 33 -8.50 -7.82 -10.67
N THR A 34 -7.27 -7.40 -10.40
CA THR A 34 -6.12 -8.31 -10.29
C THR A 34 -6.25 -9.14 -9.02
N LYS A 35 -6.29 -10.45 -9.16
CA LYS A 35 -6.39 -11.38 -8.04
C LYS A 35 -5.17 -11.27 -7.12
N GLY A 36 -5.41 -11.10 -5.82
CA GLY A 36 -4.35 -10.97 -4.82
C GLY A 36 -3.81 -9.56 -4.66
N TYR A 37 -4.32 -8.58 -5.40
CA TYR A 37 -3.92 -7.19 -5.26
C TYR A 37 -4.49 -6.55 -3.99
N SER A 38 -3.67 -5.79 -3.28
CA SER A 38 -4.08 -4.96 -2.15
C SER A 38 -3.92 -3.48 -2.49
N ARG A 39 -4.97 -2.70 -2.26
CA ARG A 39 -4.97 -1.26 -2.51
C ARG A 39 -3.83 -0.57 -1.76
N GLN A 40 -3.16 0.34 -2.42
CA GLN A 40 -2.10 1.16 -1.85
C GLN A 40 -2.61 2.56 -1.50
N GLU A 41 -2.04 3.14 -0.45
CA GLU A 41 -2.31 4.50 0.00
C GLU A 41 -0.99 5.24 0.23
N VAL A 42 -0.95 6.50 -0.21
CA VAL A 42 0.21 7.37 -0.02
C VAL A 42 0.07 8.11 1.31
N ILE A 43 1.08 7.98 2.16
CA ILE A 43 1.13 8.68 3.44
C ILE A 43 2.09 9.86 3.31
N GLY A 44 1.54 11.05 3.49
CA GLY A 44 2.30 12.29 3.51
C GLY A 44 2.48 12.82 4.93
N LYS A 45 3.57 13.51 5.13
CA LYS A 45 3.87 14.24 6.35
C LYS A 45 4.30 15.66 6.01
N ALA A 46 3.86 16.63 6.84
CA ALA A 46 4.37 17.98 6.73
C ALA A 46 5.89 18.00 6.95
N SER A 47 6.60 18.68 6.07
CA SER A 47 8.05 18.90 6.21
C SER A 47 8.34 19.74 7.45
N SER A 48 9.57 19.65 7.98
CA SER A 48 9.99 20.40 9.15
C SER A 48 9.76 21.90 8.95
N ALA A 49 9.03 22.52 9.86
CA ALA A 49 8.77 23.96 9.80
C ALA A 49 10.05 24.77 10.03
N LEU A 50 10.20 25.87 9.32
CA LEU A 50 11.31 26.80 9.47
C LEU A 50 10.93 27.89 10.46
N ARG A 51 11.78 28.13 11.46
CA ARG A 51 11.60 29.23 12.42
C ARG A 51 11.93 30.57 11.76
N LEU A 52 10.95 31.43 11.69
CA LEU A 52 11.15 32.83 11.34
C LEU A 52 11.61 33.64 12.56
N ASN A 53 12.35 34.70 12.32
CA ASN A 53 12.96 35.54 13.39
C ASN A 53 11.96 35.87 14.52
N ASN A 54 12.42 35.63 15.70
CA ASN A 54 12.01 35.99 17.06
C ASN A 54 10.50 36.17 17.41
N SER A 55 9.63 36.62 16.54
CA SER A 55 8.22 36.90 16.90
C SER A 55 7.17 36.42 15.88
N ALA A 56 7.61 36.03 14.71
CA ALA A 56 6.67 35.66 13.63
C ALA A 56 6.27 34.17 13.57
N GLY A 57 6.80 33.32 14.48
CA GLY A 57 6.42 31.92 14.58
C GLY A 57 7.15 30.98 13.65
N MET A 58 6.51 29.87 13.28
CA MET A 58 7.06 28.79 12.45
C MET A 58 6.41 28.80 11.06
N GLN A 59 7.22 28.80 10.03
CA GLN A 59 6.75 28.73 8.64
C GLN A 59 6.79 27.31 8.12
N GLY A 60 5.69 26.84 7.53
CA GLY A 60 5.63 25.55 6.85
C GLY A 60 6.50 25.53 5.61
N THR A 61 7.13 24.39 5.34
CA THR A 61 8.06 24.20 4.21
C THR A 61 7.55 23.20 3.17
N GLY A 62 6.32 22.74 3.32
CA GLY A 62 5.67 21.85 2.37
C GLY A 62 5.34 20.47 2.93
N VAL A 63 5.25 19.49 2.05
CA VAL A 63 4.87 18.10 2.34
C VAL A 63 5.89 17.15 1.73
N SER A 64 6.14 16.05 2.43
CA SER A 64 6.92 14.92 1.89
C SER A 64 6.13 13.63 1.92
N VAL A 65 6.31 12.78 0.90
CA VAL A 65 5.83 11.40 0.94
C VAL A 65 6.70 10.65 1.93
N THR A 66 6.07 10.04 2.92
CA THR A 66 6.77 9.25 3.95
C THR A 66 6.78 7.78 3.57
N ASP A 67 5.66 7.29 3.05
CA ASP A 67 5.50 5.87 2.75
C ASP A 67 4.34 5.64 1.77
N ILE A 68 4.38 4.51 1.07
CA ILE A 68 3.27 3.98 0.28
C ILE A 68 2.91 2.63 0.89
N LYS A 69 1.79 2.58 1.62
CA LYS A 69 1.36 1.39 2.36
C LYS A 69 0.27 0.63 1.62
N GLN A 70 0.32 -0.69 1.72
CA GLN A 70 -0.81 -1.55 1.35
C GLN A 70 -1.85 -1.56 2.47
N ILE A 71 -3.12 -1.38 2.11
CA ILE A 71 -4.22 -1.50 3.04
C ILE A 71 -4.62 -2.97 3.10
N ARG A 72 -4.20 -3.66 4.18
CA ARG A 72 -4.51 -5.06 4.43
C ARG A 72 -5.17 -5.23 5.78
N ASN A 73 -6.06 -6.21 5.87
CA ASN A 73 -6.65 -6.61 7.13
C ASN A 73 -6.08 -7.99 7.53
N SER A 74 -5.23 -8.01 8.56
CA SER A 74 -4.54 -9.21 9.03
C SER A 74 -5.50 -10.34 9.45
N TYR A 75 -6.69 -10.01 9.93
CA TYR A 75 -7.71 -11.00 10.28
C TYR A 75 -8.15 -11.82 9.06
N TYR A 76 -8.46 -11.14 7.95
CA TYR A 76 -8.85 -11.82 6.71
C TYR A 76 -7.70 -12.55 6.05
N ASP A 77 -6.47 -12.05 6.17
CA ASP A 77 -5.28 -12.74 5.67
C ASP A 77 -5.08 -14.09 6.37
N VAL A 78 -5.13 -14.12 7.71
CA VAL A 78 -5.03 -15.35 8.50
C VAL A 78 -6.18 -16.32 8.18
N LYS A 79 -7.40 -15.82 8.06
CA LYS A 79 -8.56 -16.63 7.69
C LYS A 79 -8.41 -17.24 6.30
N TYR A 80 -7.91 -16.48 5.34
CA TYR A 80 -7.63 -16.96 3.99
C TYR A 80 -6.56 -18.05 4.00
N TRP A 81 -5.45 -17.83 4.71
CA TRP A 81 -4.37 -18.83 4.81
C TRP A 81 -4.84 -20.13 5.42
N ASN A 82 -5.61 -20.07 6.50
CA ASN A 82 -6.19 -21.26 7.13
C ASN A 82 -7.15 -22.01 6.19
N SER A 83 -8.00 -21.29 5.48
CA SER A 83 -8.92 -21.89 4.51
C SER A 83 -8.17 -22.50 3.32
N ASN A 84 -7.13 -21.84 2.85
CA ASN A 84 -6.32 -22.33 1.74
C ASN A 84 -5.50 -23.57 2.13
N ALA A 85 -4.96 -23.62 3.36
CA ALA A 85 -4.26 -24.78 3.89
C ALA A 85 -5.21 -25.98 4.02
N LEU A 86 -6.41 -25.76 4.54
CA LEU A 86 -7.44 -26.81 4.65
C LEU A 86 -7.89 -27.32 3.27
N GLY A 87 -8.08 -26.41 2.30
CA GLY A 87 -8.39 -26.76 0.92
C GLY A 87 -7.30 -27.61 0.27
N GLY A 88 -6.03 -27.28 0.50
CA GLY A 88 -4.88 -28.07 0.05
C GLY A 88 -4.84 -29.48 0.68
N GLU A 89 -5.16 -29.59 1.98
CA GLU A 89 -5.22 -30.88 2.68
C GLU A 89 -6.31 -31.78 2.05
N TYR A 90 -7.51 -31.26 1.85
CA TYR A 90 -8.60 -32.02 1.25
C TYR A 90 -8.33 -32.38 -0.22
N SER A 91 -7.71 -31.50 -0.99
CA SER A 91 -7.32 -31.78 -2.37
C SER A 91 -6.33 -32.95 -2.43
N THR A 92 -5.31 -32.94 -1.59
CA THR A 92 -4.33 -34.04 -1.51
C THR A 92 -4.98 -35.36 -1.09
N LYS A 93 -5.87 -35.33 -0.09
CA LYS A 93 -6.62 -36.51 0.34
C LYS A 93 -7.50 -37.07 -0.78
N TYR A 94 -8.13 -36.20 -1.56
CA TYR A 94 -8.93 -36.60 -2.70
C TYR A 94 -8.08 -37.30 -3.78
N ASP A 95 -6.92 -36.74 -4.10
CA ASP A 95 -6.01 -37.29 -5.11
C ASP A 95 -5.53 -38.69 -4.70
N TYR A 96 -5.11 -38.88 -3.44
CA TYR A 96 -4.71 -40.20 -2.93
C TYR A 96 -5.86 -41.20 -2.92
N THR A 97 -7.06 -40.76 -2.54
CA THR A 97 -8.25 -41.65 -2.55
C THR A 97 -8.61 -42.08 -3.96
N TYR A 98 -8.50 -41.16 -4.93
CA TYR A 98 -8.74 -41.44 -6.34
C TYR A 98 -7.71 -42.44 -6.90
N GLU A 99 -6.42 -42.30 -6.55
CA GLU A 99 -5.39 -43.27 -6.93
C GLU A 99 -5.69 -44.66 -6.36
N ILE A 100 -6.07 -44.74 -5.09
CA ILE A 100 -6.43 -46.01 -4.44
C ILE A 100 -7.65 -46.64 -5.14
N GLU A 101 -8.67 -45.86 -5.45
CA GLU A 101 -9.84 -46.33 -6.18
C GLU A 101 -9.48 -46.91 -7.56
N THR A 102 -8.53 -46.26 -8.23
CA THR A 102 -8.05 -46.74 -9.56
C THR A 102 -7.36 -48.12 -9.41
N TYR A 103 -6.58 -48.32 -8.36
CA TYR A 103 -5.94 -49.61 -8.11
C TYR A 103 -6.90 -50.74 -7.73
N PHE A 104 -8.06 -50.40 -7.14
CA PHE A 104 -9.07 -51.41 -6.78
C PHE A 104 -10.03 -51.75 -7.92
N ASN A 105 -10.08 -50.94 -8.97
CA ASN A 105 -10.96 -51.14 -10.13
C ASN A 105 -10.28 -51.86 -11.31
N GLU A 106 -9.00 -52.24 -11.16
CA GLU A 106 -8.32 -53.19 -12.07
C GLU A 106 -8.53 -54.63 -11.51
#